data_09533e4a8eb9d874d508775aaa817b95
#
_entry.id   09533e4a8eb9d874d508775aaa817b95
#
_cell.length_a   1.000
_cell.length_b   1.000
_cell.length_c   1.000
_cell.angle_alpha   90.00
_cell.angle_beta   90.00
_cell.angle_gamma   90.00
#
_symmetry.space_group_name_H-M   'P 1'
#
loop_
_entity.id
_entity.type
_entity.pdbx_description
1 polymer ?
#
loop_
_entity_poly.entity_id
_entity_poly.type
_entity_poly.pdbx_seq_one_letter_code
_entity_poly.pdbx_strand_id
1 'polypeptide(L)'
;GFYGFLLRAGVDLPFSADHYGLSLVLGGAEVSMRELGGLYAMLANKGVWRHPRLYEGEAAGSAVPLLSPEAAVVTLRMLEDDAHFVRSKEGPVPLHFKTGTSNGFRDAWTAGVVGPYVLVVWVGNFDNTPNPLLVGGDVAAPLFTDIAQALASDAGPLDDLVPVQQEGLNITRETVCTATGDLDVSLCGDTTETWYIPGRSPTRSSGVFRTILIDAETGLRACRPVPGRT
;
A
#
# COMPACT_ATOMS: atom_id res chain seq x y z
N GLY A 1 0.41 4.74 17.69
CA GLY A 1 1.02 3.72 16.84
C GLY A 1 -0.01 3.01 15.96
N PHE A 2 0.43 2.07 15.12
CA PHE A 2 -0.40 1.38 14.12
C PHE A 2 -1.54 0.57 14.75
N TYR A 3 -1.31 -0.09 15.88
CA TYR A 3 -2.34 -0.77 16.66
C TYR A 3 -3.53 0.15 17.00
N GLY A 4 -3.26 1.32 17.59
CA GLY A 4 -4.31 2.28 17.91
C GLY A 4 -4.98 2.92 16.68
N PHE A 5 -4.29 2.94 15.54
CA PHE A 5 -4.89 3.35 14.27
C PHE A 5 -5.96 2.33 13.82
N LEU A 6 -5.65 1.03 13.85
CA LEU A 6 -6.58 -0.03 13.48
C LEU A 6 -7.83 -0.06 14.38
N LEU A 7 -7.65 0.10 15.70
CA LEU A 7 -8.78 0.20 16.63
C LEU A 7 -9.71 1.38 16.30
N ARG A 8 -9.14 2.56 15.98
CA ARG A 8 -9.96 3.72 15.57
C ARG A 8 -10.65 3.52 14.22
N ALA A 9 -10.09 2.68 13.36
CA ALA A 9 -10.68 2.26 12.10
C ALA A 9 -11.71 1.13 12.27
N GLY A 10 -12.10 0.80 13.51
CA GLY A 10 -13.13 -0.19 13.79
C GLY A 10 -12.70 -1.64 13.58
N VAL A 11 -11.39 -1.91 13.50
CA VAL A 11 -10.86 -3.29 13.45
C VAL A 11 -10.89 -3.87 14.86
N ASP A 12 -11.48 -5.04 15.01
CA ASP A 12 -11.50 -5.77 16.28
C ASP A 12 -10.16 -6.51 16.46
N LEU A 13 -9.39 -6.08 17.44
CA LEU A 13 -8.11 -6.69 17.79
C LEU A 13 -8.21 -7.35 19.15
N PRO A 14 -8.43 -8.67 19.22
CA PRO A 14 -8.71 -9.37 20.47
C PRO A 14 -7.53 -9.43 21.44
N PHE A 15 -6.30 -9.17 20.96
CA PHE A 15 -5.10 -9.20 21.78
C PHE A 15 -4.47 -7.81 21.90
N SER A 16 -3.53 -7.66 22.85
CA SER A 16 -2.82 -6.41 23.09
C SER A 16 -1.80 -6.08 21.98
N ALA A 17 -1.37 -4.81 21.93
CA ALA A 17 -0.32 -4.39 21.00
C ALA A 17 0.99 -5.18 21.15
N ASP A 18 1.34 -5.55 22.39
CA ASP A 18 2.56 -6.33 22.68
C ASP A 18 2.46 -7.77 22.16
N HIS A 19 1.24 -8.34 22.13
CA HIS A 19 1.01 -9.67 21.58
C HIS A 19 1.28 -9.69 20.06
N TYR A 20 0.74 -8.71 19.33
CA TYR A 20 0.97 -8.63 17.88
C TYR A 20 2.40 -8.21 17.53
N GLY A 21 2.99 -7.31 18.31
CA GLY A 21 4.35 -6.83 18.08
C GLY A 21 4.55 -6.31 16.65
N LEU A 22 5.70 -6.62 16.06
CA LEU A 22 6.03 -6.22 14.69
C LEU A 22 5.26 -7.00 13.62
N SER A 23 4.69 -8.17 13.95
CA SER A 23 3.91 -8.97 13.01
C SER A 23 2.66 -8.23 12.51
N LEU A 24 2.14 -7.30 13.31
CA LEU A 24 0.98 -6.47 12.95
C LEU A 24 1.21 -5.70 11.62
N VAL A 25 2.42 -5.20 11.41
CA VAL A 25 2.78 -4.46 10.18
C VAL A 25 2.87 -5.38 8.96
N LEU A 26 3.13 -6.65 9.19
CA LEU A 26 3.21 -7.67 8.15
C LEU A 26 1.87 -8.38 7.87
N GLY A 27 0.79 -7.93 8.54
CA GLY A 27 -0.55 -8.53 8.40
C GLY A 27 -0.82 -9.65 9.40
N GLY A 28 -0.14 -9.66 10.55
CA GLY A 28 -0.32 -10.66 11.61
C GLY A 28 -1.58 -10.49 12.47
N ALA A 29 -2.53 -9.65 12.08
CA ALA A 29 -3.82 -9.52 12.73
C ALA A 29 -4.92 -10.26 11.96
N GLU A 30 -5.83 -10.85 12.69
CA GLU A 30 -7.05 -11.41 12.15
C GLU A 30 -8.01 -10.25 11.78
N VAL A 31 -8.49 -10.25 10.54
CA VAL A 31 -9.44 -9.23 10.07
C VAL A 31 -10.56 -9.89 9.27
N SER A 32 -11.77 -9.37 9.40
CA SER A 32 -12.87 -9.75 8.54
C SER A 32 -12.81 -9.03 7.18
N MET A 33 -13.49 -9.59 6.17
CA MET A 33 -13.63 -8.92 4.86
C MET A 33 -14.26 -7.53 5.00
N ARG A 34 -15.19 -7.35 5.92
CA ARG A 34 -15.86 -6.08 6.18
C ARG A 34 -14.90 -5.02 6.75
N GLU A 35 -14.08 -5.40 7.71
CA GLU A 35 -13.08 -4.51 8.30
C GLU A 35 -12.02 -4.12 7.27
N LEU A 36 -11.51 -5.09 6.52
CA LEU A 36 -10.56 -4.83 5.44
C LEU A 36 -11.16 -3.93 4.36
N GLY A 37 -12.40 -4.18 3.94
CA GLY A 37 -13.14 -3.32 3.02
C GLY A 37 -13.33 -1.91 3.56
N GLY A 38 -13.61 -1.76 4.86
CA GLY A 38 -13.72 -0.46 5.54
C GLY A 38 -12.40 0.33 5.53
N LEU A 39 -11.25 -0.35 5.69
CA LEU A 39 -9.92 0.27 5.60
C LEU A 39 -9.62 0.76 4.18
N TYR A 40 -9.92 -0.03 3.15
CA TYR A 40 -9.76 0.40 1.76
C TYR A 40 -10.74 1.51 1.38
N ALA A 41 -11.99 1.45 1.86
CA ALA A 41 -12.95 2.54 1.70
C ALA A 41 -12.48 3.85 2.35
N MET A 42 -11.82 3.79 3.51
CA MET A 42 -11.19 4.94 4.13
C MET A 42 -10.13 5.57 3.21
N LEU A 43 -9.28 4.77 2.58
CA LEU A 43 -8.29 5.27 1.62
C LEU A 43 -8.98 5.98 0.43
N ALA A 44 -10.00 5.35 -0.16
CA ALA A 44 -10.78 5.93 -1.25
C ALA A 44 -11.54 7.21 -0.83
N ASN A 45 -11.93 7.31 0.44
CA ASN A 45 -12.60 8.47 1.04
C ASN A 45 -11.61 9.50 1.61
N LYS A 46 -10.42 9.66 1.01
CA LYS A 46 -9.42 10.66 1.39
C LYS A 46 -9.03 10.60 2.87
N GLY A 47 -8.89 9.38 3.40
CA GLY A 47 -8.46 9.14 4.78
C GLY A 47 -9.56 9.25 5.84
N VAL A 48 -10.82 9.40 5.44
CA VAL A 48 -11.97 9.46 6.34
C VAL A 48 -12.63 8.10 6.47
N TRP A 49 -12.49 7.48 7.62
CA TRP A 49 -13.17 6.23 7.93
C TRP A 49 -14.64 6.45 8.29
N ARG A 50 -15.50 5.56 7.81
CA ARG A 50 -16.92 5.48 8.16
C ARG A 50 -17.29 4.02 8.39
N HIS A 51 -18.17 3.78 9.34
CA HIS A 51 -18.70 2.42 9.55
C HIS A 51 -19.43 1.94 8.29
N PRO A 52 -19.05 0.76 7.72
CA PRO A 52 -19.74 0.20 6.57
C PRO A 52 -21.21 -0.11 6.89
N ARG A 53 -22.12 0.35 6.06
CA ARG A 53 -23.56 0.04 6.16
C ARG A 53 -23.85 -1.27 5.43
N LEU A 54 -24.68 -2.10 6.03
CA LEU A 54 -25.07 -3.39 5.47
C LEU A 54 -26.45 -3.35 4.78
N TYR A 55 -27.27 -2.37 5.16
CA TYR A 55 -28.64 -2.27 4.68
C TYR A 55 -28.91 -0.87 4.14
N GLU A 56 -29.76 -0.80 3.11
CA GLU A 56 -30.30 0.44 2.62
C GLU A 56 -31.16 1.10 3.72
N GLY A 57 -30.99 2.41 3.93
CA GLY A 57 -31.68 3.14 5.00
C GLY A 57 -30.98 3.12 6.37
N GLU A 58 -29.93 2.35 6.55
CA GLU A 58 -29.11 2.43 7.76
C GLU A 58 -28.49 3.82 7.89
N ALA A 59 -28.58 4.44 9.09
CA ALA A 59 -28.02 5.74 9.33
C ALA A 59 -26.50 5.75 9.11
N ALA A 60 -26.00 6.78 8.45
CA ALA A 60 -24.57 6.93 8.28
C ALA A 60 -23.89 7.11 9.65
N GLY A 61 -22.94 6.26 9.95
CA GLY A 61 -22.09 6.39 11.13
C GLY A 61 -21.25 7.69 11.10
N SER A 62 -20.71 8.06 12.27
CA SER A 62 -19.81 9.20 12.38
C SER A 62 -18.58 9.04 11.48
N ALA A 63 -18.16 10.13 10.84
CA ALA A 63 -16.94 10.18 10.06
C ALA A 63 -15.73 10.37 10.99
N VAL A 64 -14.71 9.54 10.85
CA VAL A 64 -13.48 9.62 11.65
C VAL A 64 -12.29 9.89 10.70
N PRO A 65 -11.70 11.08 10.71
CA PRO A 65 -10.48 11.34 9.94
C PRO A 65 -9.31 10.59 10.56
N LEU A 66 -8.74 9.64 9.83
CA LEU A 66 -7.62 8.80 10.29
C LEU A 66 -6.31 9.11 9.58
N LEU A 67 -6.39 9.49 8.30
CA LEU A 67 -5.26 9.93 7.48
C LEU A 67 -5.54 11.31 6.89
N SER A 68 -4.49 12.04 6.53
CA SER A 68 -4.69 13.21 5.67
C SER A 68 -5.07 12.76 4.26
N PRO A 69 -5.75 13.61 3.47
CA PRO A 69 -6.05 13.30 2.07
C PRO A 69 -4.80 12.93 1.27
N GLU A 70 -3.69 13.64 1.48
CA GLU A 70 -2.40 13.36 0.82
C GLU A 70 -1.89 11.97 1.15
N ALA A 71 -1.92 11.58 2.44
CA ALA A 71 -1.45 10.26 2.87
C ALA A 71 -2.32 9.14 2.28
N ALA A 72 -3.63 9.34 2.21
CA ALA A 72 -4.54 8.37 1.60
C ALA A 72 -4.25 8.20 0.11
N VAL A 73 -4.07 9.31 -0.63
CA VAL A 73 -3.73 9.28 -2.06
C VAL A 73 -2.39 8.62 -2.31
N VAL A 74 -1.35 9.02 -1.57
CA VAL A 74 -0.01 8.42 -1.71
C VAL A 74 -0.08 6.91 -1.44
N THR A 75 -0.84 6.47 -0.42
CA THR A 75 -1.02 5.04 -0.14
C THR A 75 -1.69 4.32 -1.31
N LEU A 76 -2.75 4.87 -1.90
CA LEU A 76 -3.39 4.29 -3.08
C LEU A 76 -2.43 4.22 -4.29
N ARG A 77 -1.63 5.26 -4.50
CA ARG A 77 -0.60 5.25 -5.56
C ARG A 77 0.48 4.19 -5.34
N MET A 78 0.84 3.90 -4.09
CA MET A 78 1.75 2.79 -3.77
C MET A 78 1.13 1.41 -4.00
N LEU A 79 -0.20 1.31 -4.05
CA LEU A 79 -0.96 0.10 -4.34
C LEU A 79 -1.30 -0.04 -5.84
N GLU A 80 -0.97 0.96 -6.66
CA GLU A 80 -1.15 0.90 -8.11
C GLU A 80 -0.21 -0.15 -8.70
N ASP A 81 -0.76 -1.03 -9.50
CA ASP A 81 -0.01 -2.08 -10.19
C ASP A 81 -0.06 -1.81 -11.70
N ASP A 82 1.09 -1.42 -12.25
CA ASP A 82 1.23 -1.09 -13.68
C ASP A 82 0.99 -2.31 -14.60
N ALA A 83 1.10 -3.52 -14.06
CA ALA A 83 0.88 -4.76 -14.82
C ALA A 83 -0.60 -5.17 -14.86
N HIS A 84 -1.40 -4.69 -13.92
CA HIS A 84 -2.80 -5.05 -13.80
C HIS A 84 -3.71 -3.84 -14.00
N PHE A 85 -4.53 -3.90 -15.02
CA PHE A 85 -5.54 -2.89 -15.34
C PHE A 85 -6.81 -3.58 -15.84
N VAL A 86 -7.92 -2.88 -15.70
CA VAL A 86 -9.19 -3.28 -16.32
C VAL A 86 -9.49 -2.38 -17.53
N ARG A 87 -10.21 -2.91 -18.50
CA ARG A 87 -10.61 -2.18 -19.69
C ARG A 87 -12.00 -1.59 -19.49
N SER A 88 -12.08 -0.26 -19.56
CA SER A 88 -13.34 0.46 -19.69
C SER A 88 -13.59 0.88 -21.14
N LYS A 89 -14.76 1.44 -21.41
CA LYS A 89 -15.09 1.99 -22.76
C LYS A 89 -14.16 3.14 -23.16
N GLU A 90 -13.55 3.81 -22.20
CA GLU A 90 -12.73 5.01 -22.41
C GLU A 90 -11.22 4.71 -22.31
N GLY A 91 -10.83 3.50 -21.97
CA GLY A 91 -9.44 3.08 -21.92
C GLY A 91 -9.10 2.21 -20.71
N PRO A 92 -7.81 1.94 -20.49
CA PRO A 92 -7.36 1.14 -19.37
C PRO A 92 -7.48 1.94 -18.05
N VAL A 93 -7.95 1.27 -17.00
CA VAL A 93 -8.06 1.80 -15.63
C VAL A 93 -7.14 1.01 -14.74
N PRO A 94 -6.16 1.64 -14.08
CA PRO A 94 -5.25 0.95 -13.18
C PRO A 94 -6.00 0.41 -11.96
N LEU A 95 -5.51 -0.71 -11.44
CA LEU A 95 -6.01 -1.31 -10.21
C LEU A 95 -5.13 -0.92 -9.02
N HIS A 96 -5.76 -0.54 -7.93
CA HIS A 96 -5.08 -0.23 -6.67
C HIS A 96 -5.37 -1.33 -5.68
N PHE A 97 -4.51 -2.34 -5.59
CA PHE A 97 -4.77 -3.51 -4.77
C PHE A 97 -3.52 -4.08 -4.10
N LYS A 98 -3.74 -4.95 -3.11
CA LYS A 98 -2.69 -5.74 -2.49
C LYS A 98 -3.15 -7.16 -2.25
N THR A 99 -2.27 -8.10 -2.54
CA THR A 99 -2.45 -9.51 -2.22
C THR A 99 -1.92 -9.83 -0.83
N GLY A 100 -2.48 -10.84 -0.19
CA GLY A 100 -2.02 -11.41 1.05
C GLY A 100 -2.10 -12.92 1.04
N THR A 101 -1.17 -13.56 1.71
CA THR A 101 -1.17 -15.01 1.96
C THR A 101 -0.91 -15.21 3.44
N SER A 102 -1.83 -15.87 4.16
CA SER A 102 -1.64 -16.12 5.58
C SER A 102 -0.53 -17.14 5.84
N ASN A 103 0.03 -17.09 7.04
CA ASN A 103 1.03 -18.06 7.45
C ASN A 103 0.45 -19.50 7.40
N GLY A 104 1.18 -20.40 6.76
CA GLY A 104 0.75 -21.78 6.56
C GLY A 104 -0.26 -21.98 5.43
N PHE A 105 -0.43 -21.00 4.51
CA PHE A 105 -1.28 -21.14 3.32
C PHE A 105 -2.73 -21.53 3.63
N ARG A 106 -3.35 -20.82 4.56
CA ARG A 106 -4.75 -21.05 4.95
C ARG A 106 -5.72 -20.10 4.26
N ASP A 107 -5.23 -18.87 3.99
CA ASP A 107 -6.00 -17.78 3.42
C ASP A 107 -5.25 -17.10 2.31
N ALA A 108 -5.88 -16.96 1.18
CA ALA A 108 -5.43 -16.15 0.05
C ALA A 108 -6.34 -14.94 -0.07
N TRP A 109 -5.76 -13.74 -0.01
CA TRP A 109 -6.49 -12.48 0.00
C TRP A 109 -6.09 -11.59 -1.16
N THR A 110 -7.05 -10.83 -1.66
CA THR A 110 -6.81 -9.63 -2.48
C THR A 110 -7.83 -8.58 -2.10
N ALA A 111 -7.35 -7.39 -1.77
CA ALA A 111 -8.21 -6.25 -1.45
C ALA A 111 -7.74 -5.02 -2.21
N GLY A 112 -8.68 -4.20 -2.70
CA GLY A 112 -8.33 -3.04 -3.49
C GLY A 112 -9.50 -2.12 -3.80
N VAL A 113 -9.18 -1.06 -4.55
CA VAL A 113 -10.12 -0.06 -5.03
C VAL A 113 -10.17 -0.09 -6.56
N VAL A 114 -11.39 -0.12 -7.09
CA VAL A 114 -11.67 -0.16 -8.54
C VAL A 114 -12.74 0.90 -8.82
N GLY A 115 -12.32 2.08 -9.26
CA GLY A 115 -13.24 3.20 -9.42
C GLY A 115 -14.02 3.50 -8.13
N PRO A 116 -15.36 3.54 -8.16
CA PRO A 116 -16.18 3.82 -7.00
C PRO A 116 -16.34 2.62 -6.05
N TYR A 117 -15.74 1.46 -6.39
CA TYR A 117 -15.91 0.22 -5.66
C TYR A 117 -14.69 -0.11 -4.80
N VAL A 118 -14.94 -0.70 -3.63
CA VAL A 118 -13.95 -1.44 -2.85
C VAL A 118 -14.27 -2.92 -3.00
N LEU A 119 -13.28 -3.68 -3.45
CA LEU A 119 -13.42 -5.11 -3.66
C LEU A 119 -12.48 -5.86 -2.72
N VAL A 120 -13.00 -6.86 -2.04
CA VAL A 120 -12.23 -7.78 -1.21
C VAL A 120 -12.55 -9.20 -1.62
N VAL A 121 -11.52 -9.96 -1.95
CA VAL A 121 -11.62 -11.37 -2.34
C VAL A 121 -10.84 -12.21 -1.34
N TRP A 122 -11.49 -13.24 -0.85
CA TRP A 122 -10.89 -14.27 0.00
C TRP A 122 -11.12 -15.65 -0.60
N VAL A 123 -10.07 -16.43 -0.63
CA VAL A 123 -10.12 -17.85 -1.02
C VAL A 123 -9.45 -18.67 0.07
N GLY A 124 -10.17 -19.64 0.64
CA GLY A 124 -9.70 -20.44 1.75
C GLY A 124 -10.68 -21.53 2.14
N ASN A 125 -10.32 -22.30 3.16
CA ASN A 125 -11.17 -23.34 3.71
C ASN A 125 -11.80 -22.84 5.03
N PHE A 126 -13.12 -23.00 5.18
CA PHE A 126 -13.86 -22.58 6.38
C PHE A 126 -13.44 -23.34 7.65
N ASP A 127 -12.87 -24.53 7.50
CA ASP A 127 -12.32 -25.33 8.58
C ASP A 127 -10.86 -25.00 8.90
N ASN A 128 -10.31 -23.96 8.24
CA ASN A 128 -8.94 -23.52 8.38
C ASN A 128 -7.88 -24.56 7.96
N THR A 129 -8.27 -25.56 7.15
CA THR A 129 -7.34 -26.55 6.61
C THR A 129 -6.35 -25.87 5.63
N PRO A 130 -5.01 -26.02 5.84
CA PRO A 130 -4.04 -25.41 4.96
C PRO A 130 -4.02 -26.06 3.58
N ASN A 131 -3.78 -25.25 2.55
CA ASN A 131 -3.54 -25.74 1.18
C ASN A 131 -2.41 -24.93 0.54
N PRO A 132 -1.27 -25.55 0.18
CA PRO A 132 -0.13 -24.85 -0.43
C PRO A 132 -0.46 -24.07 -1.71
N LEU A 133 -1.59 -24.34 -2.34
CA LEU A 133 -2.07 -23.60 -3.51
C LEU A 133 -2.76 -22.27 -3.17
N LEU A 134 -3.07 -22.02 -1.90
CA LEU A 134 -3.71 -20.78 -1.45
C LEU A 134 -2.69 -19.64 -1.34
N VAL A 135 -2.20 -19.18 -2.49
CA VAL A 135 -1.34 -18.01 -2.62
C VAL A 135 -2.17 -16.85 -3.18
N GLY A 136 -2.16 -15.71 -2.47
CA GLY A 136 -3.02 -14.56 -2.83
C GLY A 136 -2.85 -14.09 -4.28
N GLY A 137 -1.59 -14.05 -4.76
CA GLY A 137 -1.28 -13.69 -6.15
C GLY A 137 -1.80 -14.69 -7.20
N ASP A 138 -1.87 -15.98 -6.83
CA ASP A 138 -2.18 -17.05 -7.79
C ASP A 138 -3.67 -17.37 -7.86
N VAL A 139 -4.41 -17.20 -6.77
CA VAL A 139 -5.83 -17.59 -6.70
C VAL A 139 -6.79 -16.44 -6.41
N ALA A 140 -6.44 -15.51 -5.51
CA ALA A 140 -7.33 -14.40 -5.17
C ALA A 140 -7.19 -13.21 -6.13
N ALA A 141 -5.98 -12.91 -6.62
CA ALA A 141 -5.77 -11.80 -7.55
C ALA A 141 -6.40 -12.01 -8.93
N PRO A 142 -6.33 -13.19 -9.57
CA PRO A 142 -7.05 -13.44 -10.81
C PRO A 142 -8.56 -13.24 -10.66
N LEU A 143 -9.16 -13.81 -9.60
CA LEU A 143 -10.59 -13.63 -9.32
C LEU A 143 -10.94 -12.16 -9.05
N PHE A 144 -10.10 -11.44 -8.30
CA PHE A 144 -10.25 -10.00 -8.09
C PHE A 144 -10.26 -9.24 -9.42
N THR A 145 -9.32 -9.55 -10.32
CA THR A 145 -9.20 -8.89 -11.63
C THR A 145 -10.41 -9.18 -12.52
N ASP A 146 -10.91 -10.42 -12.53
CA ASP A 146 -12.10 -10.79 -13.30
C ASP A 146 -13.35 -10.03 -12.82
N ILE A 147 -13.56 -9.95 -11.50
CA ILE A 147 -14.67 -9.18 -10.91
C ILE A 147 -14.49 -7.69 -11.20
N ALA A 148 -13.28 -7.15 -11.03
CA ALA A 148 -12.96 -5.76 -11.33
C ALA A 148 -13.24 -5.42 -12.81
N GLN A 149 -12.90 -6.33 -13.75
CA GLN A 149 -13.21 -6.16 -15.16
C GLN A 149 -14.72 -6.14 -15.41
N ALA A 150 -15.48 -7.00 -14.77
CA ALA A 150 -16.95 -6.99 -14.89
C ALA A 150 -17.53 -5.66 -14.40
N LEU A 151 -17.10 -5.19 -13.21
CA LEU A 151 -17.53 -3.91 -12.65
C LEU A 151 -17.19 -2.73 -13.57
N ALA A 152 -15.96 -2.69 -14.12
CA ALA A 152 -15.53 -1.63 -15.04
C ALA A 152 -16.31 -1.63 -16.36
N SER A 153 -16.78 -2.78 -16.82
CA SER A 153 -17.55 -2.91 -18.06
C SER A 153 -18.96 -2.32 -17.92
N ASP A 154 -19.53 -2.39 -16.72
CA ASP A 154 -20.87 -1.88 -16.40
C ASP A 154 -20.84 -0.43 -15.88
N ALA A 155 -19.67 0.08 -15.51
CA ALA A 155 -19.54 1.42 -14.95
C ALA A 155 -19.72 2.51 -16.04
N GLY A 156 -20.12 3.69 -15.58
CA GLY A 156 -20.25 4.90 -16.40
C GLY A 156 -18.90 5.48 -16.84
N PRO A 157 -18.81 6.81 -17.07
CA PRO A 157 -17.61 7.50 -17.53
C PRO A 157 -16.38 7.23 -16.66
N LEU A 158 -15.20 7.36 -17.26
CA LEU A 158 -13.90 7.08 -16.62
C LEU A 158 -13.65 7.88 -15.34
N ASP A 159 -14.21 9.10 -15.29
CA ASP A 159 -14.13 9.97 -14.11
C ASP A 159 -14.72 9.31 -12.84
N ASP A 160 -15.72 8.45 -13.02
CA ASP A 160 -16.31 7.67 -11.92
C ASP A 160 -15.42 6.48 -11.51
N LEU A 161 -14.43 6.12 -12.34
CA LEU A 161 -13.52 4.99 -12.13
C LEU A 161 -12.18 5.39 -11.50
N VAL A 162 -11.88 6.68 -11.39
CA VAL A 162 -10.64 7.16 -10.76
C VAL A 162 -10.86 7.34 -9.25
N PRO A 163 -10.27 6.52 -8.39
CA PRO A 163 -10.63 6.49 -6.98
C PRO A 163 -10.30 7.77 -6.22
N VAL A 164 -9.31 8.56 -6.66
CA VAL A 164 -8.93 9.79 -5.94
C VAL A 164 -8.34 10.83 -6.89
N GLN A 165 -9.03 11.97 -7.00
CA GLN A 165 -8.50 13.15 -7.68
C GLN A 165 -7.43 13.82 -6.82
N GLN A 166 -6.30 14.17 -7.45
CA GLN A 166 -5.14 14.79 -6.80
C GLN A 166 -5.23 16.32 -6.73
N GLU A 167 -6.21 16.92 -7.39
CA GLU A 167 -6.34 18.37 -7.47
C GLU A 167 -6.43 19.01 -6.09
N GLY A 168 -5.60 20.02 -5.86
CA GLY A 168 -5.57 20.78 -4.62
C GLY A 168 -4.84 20.11 -3.44
N LEU A 169 -4.22 18.94 -3.64
CA LEU A 169 -3.44 18.27 -2.60
C LEU A 169 -1.96 18.71 -2.62
N ASN A 170 -1.37 18.81 -1.43
CA ASN A 170 0.05 19.14 -1.26
C ASN A 170 0.91 17.89 -1.45
N ILE A 171 0.98 17.40 -2.70
CA ILE A 171 1.80 16.25 -3.10
C ILE A 171 2.67 16.62 -4.28
N THR A 172 3.93 16.17 -4.28
CA THR A 172 4.88 16.33 -5.38
C THR A 172 5.50 14.99 -5.75
N ARG A 173 6.23 14.94 -6.84
CA ARG A 173 7.14 13.86 -7.17
C ARG A 173 8.56 14.32 -6.87
N GLU A 174 9.34 13.45 -6.22
CA GLU A 174 10.73 13.69 -5.89
C GLU A 174 11.58 12.51 -6.33
N THR A 175 12.80 12.82 -6.81
CA THR A 175 13.80 11.81 -7.11
C THR A 175 14.49 11.38 -5.83
N VAL A 176 14.49 10.09 -5.56
CA VAL A 176 15.11 9.49 -4.37
C VAL A 176 16.06 8.37 -4.75
N CYS A 177 16.97 8.06 -3.84
CA CYS A 177 17.82 6.89 -3.98
C CYS A 177 17.00 5.60 -3.90
N THR A 178 17.07 4.74 -4.92
CA THR A 178 16.32 3.49 -5.00
C THR A 178 16.59 2.57 -3.80
N ALA A 179 17.85 2.52 -3.33
CA ALA A 179 18.23 1.62 -2.25
C ALA A 179 17.83 2.10 -0.85
N THR A 180 17.68 3.43 -0.63
CA THR A 180 17.49 3.99 0.72
C THR A 180 16.26 4.88 0.87
N GLY A 181 15.72 5.38 -0.24
CA GLY A 181 14.66 6.39 -0.23
C GLY A 181 15.15 7.81 0.12
N ASP A 182 16.47 8.01 0.23
CA ASP A 182 17.02 9.33 0.57
C ASP A 182 16.85 10.33 -0.58
N LEU A 183 16.54 11.57 -0.24
CA LEU A 183 16.50 12.71 -1.18
C LEU A 183 17.92 13.12 -1.65
N ASP A 184 18.93 12.88 -0.82
CA ASP A 184 20.33 13.06 -1.23
C ASP A 184 20.78 11.86 -2.06
N VAL A 185 20.84 12.06 -3.35
CA VAL A 185 21.22 11.04 -4.34
C VAL A 185 22.69 11.09 -4.75
N SER A 186 23.50 11.95 -4.12
CA SER A 186 24.90 12.19 -4.50
C SER A 186 25.79 10.95 -4.42
N LEU A 187 25.48 10.02 -3.55
CA LEU A 187 26.22 8.75 -3.36
C LEU A 187 25.44 7.52 -3.86
N CYS A 188 24.34 7.73 -4.56
CA CYS A 188 23.46 6.66 -4.98
C CYS A 188 23.79 6.18 -6.40
N GLY A 189 23.81 4.85 -6.60
CA GLY A 189 24.02 4.26 -7.92
C GLY A 189 22.79 4.34 -8.83
N ASP A 190 21.60 4.20 -8.25
CA ASP A 190 20.32 4.22 -8.96
C ASP A 190 19.30 5.11 -8.26
N THR A 191 18.51 5.84 -9.04
CA THR A 191 17.46 6.74 -8.55
C THR A 191 16.11 6.37 -9.13
N THR A 192 15.05 6.67 -8.38
CA THR A 192 13.66 6.51 -8.82
C THR A 192 12.83 7.72 -8.40
N GLU A 193 11.72 7.93 -9.09
CA GLU A 193 10.73 8.93 -8.67
C GLU A 193 9.73 8.31 -7.69
N THR A 194 9.38 9.07 -6.67
CA THR A 194 8.37 8.68 -5.69
C THR A 194 7.44 9.84 -5.35
N TRP A 195 6.28 9.50 -4.77
CA TRP A 195 5.36 10.50 -4.23
C TRP A 195 5.88 11.05 -2.90
N TYR A 196 5.78 12.37 -2.76
CA TYR A 196 6.30 13.08 -1.60
C TYR A 196 5.26 14.09 -1.09
N ILE A 197 5.11 14.17 0.23
CA ILE A 197 4.23 15.13 0.91
C ILE A 197 5.13 16.19 1.57
N PRO A 198 5.23 17.41 0.99
CA PRO A 198 6.07 18.48 1.54
C PRO A 198 5.75 18.77 3.01
N GLY A 199 6.80 18.82 3.83
CA GLY A 199 6.69 19.05 5.27
C GLY A 199 6.19 17.85 6.11
N ARG A 200 5.97 16.68 5.49
CA ARG A 200 5.55 15.44 6.17
C ARG A 200 6.42 14.25 5.85
N SER A 201 6.75 14.05 4.57
CA SER A 201 7.64 12.97 4.16
C SER A 201 9.04 13.18 4.76
N PRO A 202 9.77 12.07 5.08
CA PRO A 202 11.10 12.15 5.66
C PRO A 202 12.08 12.90 4.75
N THR A 203 12.90 13.77 5.36
CA THR A 203 13.96 14.53 4.68
C THR A 203 15.37 14.17 5.18
N ARG A 204 15.44 13.31 6.22
CA ARG A 204 16.74 12.88 6.77
C ARG A 204 17.40 11.86 5.86
N SER A 205 18.70 12.04 5.59
CA SER A 205 19.50 10.98 5.00
C SER A 205 19.64 9.80 5.96
N SER A 206 19.54 8.59 5.43
CA SER A 206 19.69 7.34 6.17
C SER A 206 21.12 7.13 6.72
N GLY A 207 22.11 7.77 6.10
CA GLY A 207 23.53 7.59 6.42
C GLY A 207 24.06 6.19 6.09
N VAL A 208 23.32 5.42 5.28
CA VAL A 208 23.74 4.07 4.84
C VAL A 208 24.97 4.13 3.95
N PHE A 209 25.03 5.12 3.06
CA PHE A 209 26.19 5.34 2.19
C PHE A 209 27.22 6.23 2.86
N ARG A 210 28.49 5.90 2.64
CA ARG A 210 29.64 6.71 3.05
C ARG A 210 30.74 6.65 2.01
N THR A 211 31.41 7.76 1.80
CA THR A 211 32.63 7.80 0.98
C THR A 211 33.78 7.09 1.70
N ILE A 212 34.46 6.21 1.01
CA ILE A 212 35.69 5.56 1.49
C ILE A 212 36.84 5.91 0.57
N LEU A 213 38.03 5.98 1.15
CA LEU A 213 39.27 6.08 0.38
C LEU A 213 39.72 4.69 -0.06
N ILE A 214 40.08 4.55 -1.32
CA ILE A 214 40.62 3.31 -1.89
C ILE A 214 42.02 3.62 -2.42
N ASP A 215 42.98 2.77 -2.07
CA ASP A 215 44.32 2.81 -2.67
C ASP A 215 44.20 2.36 -4.14
N ALA A 216 44.66 3.22 -5.06
CA ALA A 216 44.46 3.00 -6.49
C ALA A 216 45.30 1.85 -7.06
N GLU A 217 46.39 1.42 -6.41
CA GLU A 217 47.23 0.31 -6.86
C GLU A 217 46.69 -1.05 -6.36
N THR A 218 46.23 -1.07 -5.10
CA THR A 218 45.84 -2.34 -4.44
C THR A 218 44.32 -2.58 -4.45
N GLY A 219 43.50 -1.54 -4.70
CA GLY A 219 42.04 -1.61 -4.60
C GLY A 219 41.51 -1.77 -3.17
N LEU A 220 42.39 -1.69 -2.16
CA LEU A 220 42.01 -1.87 -0.76
C LEU A 220 41.61 -0.53 -0.12
N ARG A 221 40.76 -0.62 0.91
CA ARG A 221 40.37 0.56 1.69
C ARG A 221 41.57 1.16 2.40
N ALA A 222 41.82 2.45 2.14
CA ALA A 222 42.84 3.24 2.83
C ALA A 222 42.25 3.95 4.06
N CYS A 223 42.94 3.87 5.19
CA CYS A 223 42.54 4.57 6.43
C CYS A 223 42.92 6.03 6.46
N ARG A 224 43.86 6.45 5.59
CA ARG A 224 44.36 7.82 5.45
C ARG A 224 44.70 8.10 3.98
N PRO A 225 44.54 9.35 3.52
CA PRO A 225 45.07 9.71 2.20
C PRO A 225 46.56 9.44 2.13
N VAL A 226 47.02 8.75 1.08
CA VAL A 226 48.43 8.53 0.80
C VAL A 226 48.81 9.49 -0.33
N PRO A 227 49.72 10.44 -0.10
CA PRO A 227 50.14 11.40 -1.14
C PRO A 227 50.59 10.66 -2.39
N GLY A 228 49.96 10.96 -3.55
CA GLY A 228 50.27 10.35 -4.84
C GLY A 228 49.66 8.98 -5.12
N ARG A 229 48.77 8.45 -4.25
CA ARG A 229 48.13 7.13 -4.41
C ARG A 229 46.60 7.13 -4.20
N THR A 230 46.00 8.30 -4.08
CA THR A 230 44.51 8.45 -3.93
C THR A 230 43.91 9.06 -5.18
#